data_6b15f31eb378ecd76518514ce5bc004b
#
_entry.id   6b15f31eb378ecd76518514ce5bc004b
#
_cell.length_a   1.000
_cell.length_b   1.000
_cell.length_c   1.000
_cell.angle_alpha   90.00
_cell.angle_beta   90.00
_cell.angle_gamma   90.00
#
_symmetry.space_group_name_H-M   'P 1'
#
loop_
_entity.id
_entity.type
_entity.pdbx_description
1 polymer ?
#
loop_
_entity_poly.entity_id
_entity_poly.type
_entity_poly.pdbx_seq_one_letter_code
_entity_poly.pdbx_strand_id
1 'polypeptide(L)'
;MLRIAVPNKGSLAESSIQILKEAGYRQRTDTRDLVLIDNDNSVEFYYLRPRDIAVYVGSGELEAGITGRDLLIDSAAEADEILSLDFGGSTFRFAAPADKDWSIQDIAGKRVATAYPGLVEHSLAALGIKAQIVRLDGAVESSVRLGVADVIADVVSTGNTLRQAGLKIFGEPILTSEAIVIKRKNTPLPAELEILIRRLQGVVTARRYVLLDYDIPKNLVD
;
A
#
# COMPACT_ATOMS: atom_id res chain seq x y z
N MET A 1 8.05 -2.28 -25.39
CA MET A 1 7.94 -1.15 -24.44
C MET A 1 7.23 -1.67 -23.21
N LEU A 2 7.82 -1.50 -22.03
CA LEU A 2 7.30 -1.98 -20.76
C LEU A 2 6.15 -1.07 -20.28
N ARG A 3 4.99 -1.64 -19.98
CA ARG A 3 3.81 -0.88 -19.50
C ARG A 3 3.68 -1.02 -17.99
N ILE A 4 3.67 0.11 -17.28
CA ILE A 4 3.70 0.14 -15.81
C ILE A 4 2.58 1.02 -15.27
N ALA A 5 1.83 0.49 -14.29
CA ALA A 5 0.86 1.27 -13.54
C ALA A 5 1.53 2.06 -12.41
N VAL A 6 1.12 3.33 -12.26
CA VAL A 6 1.56 4.24 -11.18
C VAL A 6 0.33 4.82 -10.49
N PRO A 7 0.30 4.97 -9.17
CA PRO A 7 -0.78 5.62 -8.46
C PRO A 7 -1.03 7.05 -8.96
N ASN A 8 -2.28 7.38 -9.30
CA ASN A 8 -2.64 8.71 -9.78
C ASN A 8 -3.09 9.67 -8.68
N LYS A 9 -3.40 9.17 -7.49
CA LYS A 9 -3.90 9.93 -6.32
C LYS A 9 -3.64 9.19 -5.01
N GLY A 10 -3.91 9.86 -3.90
CA GLY A 10 -3.73 9.31 -2.55
C GLY A 10 -2.28 9.39 -2.08
N SER A 11 -2.02 8.85 -0.90
CA SER A 11 -0.73 8.94 -0.20
C SER A 11 0.45 8.31 -0.96
N LEU A 12 0.19 7.38 -1.88
CA LEU A 12 1.23 6.70 -2.66
C LEU A 12 1.65 7.48 -3.92
N ALA A 13 0.83 8.43 -4.42
CA ALA A 13 1.02 9.02 -5.75
C ALA A 13 2.31 9.83 -5.87
N GLU A 14 2.51 10.80 -4.97
CA GLU A 14 3.68 11.69 -5.02
C GLU A 14 4.99 10.92 -4.81
N SER A 15 5.02 10.05 -3.80
CA SER A 15 6.21 9.24 -3.51
C SER A 15 6.55 8.26 -4.64
N SER A 16 5.54 7.69 -5.33
CA SER A 16 5.76 6.85 -6.51
C SER A 16 6.36 7.63 -7.68
N ILE A 17 5.85 8.84 -7.94
CA ILE A 17 6.40 9.72 -8.97
C ILE A 17 7.84 10.11 -8.61
N GLN A 18 8.08 10.46 -7.35
CA GLN A 18 9.39 10.90 -6.89
C GLN A 18 10.45 9.78 -7.01
N ILE A 19 10.15 8.57 -6.54
CA ILE A 19 11.11 7.47 -6.62
C ILE A 19 11.42 7.06 -8.07
N LEU A 20 10.44 7.14 -8.97
CA LEU A 20 10.64 6.90 -10.40
C LEU A 20 11.52 7.97 -11.05
N LYS A 21 11.34 9.26 -10.68
CA LYS A 21 12.23 10.33 -11.13
C LYS A 21 13.67 10.14 -10.65
N GLU A 22 13.85 9.79 -9.37
CA GLU A 22 15.18 9.50 -8.81
C GLU A 22 15.84 8.29 -9.47
N ALA A 23 15.03 7.31 -9.91
CA ALA A 23 15.49 6.16 -10.70
C ALA A 23 15.77 6.49 -12.18
N GLY A 24 15.64 7.77 -12.59
CA GLY A 24 15.96 8.24 -13.95
C GLY A 24 14.85 8.10 -14.97
N TYR A 25 13.59 7.91 -14.53
CA TYR A 25 12.44 7.84 -15.43
C TYR A 25 11.70 9.18 -15.51
N ARG A 26 11.29 9.55 -16.74
CA ARG A 26 10.41 10.70 -16.92
C ARG A 26 9.06 10.44 -16.28
N GLN A 27 8.50 11.47 -15.66
CA GLN A 27 7.18 11.39 -15.05
C GLN A 27 6.33 12.58 -15.49
N ARG A 28 5.01 12.42 -15.50
CA ARG A 28 4.07 13.48 -15.86
C ARG A 28 4.27 14.72 -14.99
N THR A 29 4.02 15.88 -15.59
CA THR A 29 4.00 17.18 -14.90
C THR A 29 2.57 17.66 -14.66
N ASP A 30 1.62 17.30 -15.53
CA ASP A 30 0.18 17.56 -15.33
C ASP A 30 -0.49 16.30 -14.73
N THR A 31 -1.21 16.49 -13.63
CA THR A 31 -1.92 15.40 -12.95
C THR A 31 -3.10 14.86 -13.76
N ARG A 32 -3.56 15.58 -14.79
CA ARG A 32 -4.62 15.14 -15.71
C ARG A 32 -4.12 14.12 -16.73
N ASP A 33 -2.83 14.06 -17.00
CA ASP A 33 -2.27 13.09 -17.92
C ASP A 33 -2.41 11.68 -17.34
N LEU A 34 -3.10 10.82 -18.07
CA LEU A 34 -3.33 9.43 -17.66
C LEU A 34 -2.24 8.48 -18.19
N VAL A 35 -1.50 8.89 -19.20
CA VAL A 35 -0.43 8.10 -19.81
C VAL A 35 0.75 9.00 -20.09
N LEU A 36 1.98 8.47 -19.89
CA LEU A 36 3.22 9.11 -20.29
C LEU A 36 4.16 8.08 -20.92
N ILE A 37 4.69 8.41 -22.08
CA ILE A 37 5.68 7.57 -22.78
C ILE A 37 7.08 8.13 -22.51
N ASP A 38 7.93 7.30 -21.92
CA ASP A 38 9.36 7.54 -21.74
C ASP A 38 10.14 6.75 -22.80
N ASN A 39 10.37 7.37 -23.95
CA ASN A 39 11.04 6.74 -25.06
C ASN A 39 12.50 6.35 -24.76
N ASP A 40 13.19 7.16 -23.95
CA ASP A 40 14.60 6.97 -23.61
C ASP A 40 14.80 5.68 -22.78
N ASN A 41 13.79 5.34 -21.97
CA ASN A 41 13.80 4.14 -21.14
C ASN A 41 12.91 3.01 -21.68
N SER A 42 12.24 3.22 -22.83
CA SER A 42 11.29 2.26 -23.41
C SER A 42 10.17 1.81 -22.46
N VAL A 43 9.63 2.77 -21.69
CA VAL A 43 8.56 2.54 -20.70
C VAL A 43 7.35 3.42 -20.99
N GLU A 44 6.17 2.86 -20.81
CA GLU A 44 4.90 3.55 -20.85
C GLU A 44 4.24 3.51 -19.48
N PHE A 45 4.03 4.66 -18.84
CA PHE A 45 3.44 4.80 -17.52
C PHE A 45 1.95 5.09 -17.62
N TYR A 46 1.13 4.28 -16.93
CA TYR A 46 -0.31 4.42 -16.79
C TYR A 46 -0.64 4.89 -15.38
N TYR A 47 -1.23 6.09 -15.25
CA TYR A 47 -1.61 6.67 -13.95
C TYR A 47 -3.03 6.25 -13.58
N LEU A 48 -3.13 5.27 -12.68
CA LEU A 48 -4.38 4.61 -12.32
C LEU A 48 -4.71 4.81 -10.83
N ARG A 49 -5.94 4.49 -10.45
CA ARG A 49 -6.30 4.42 -9.04
C ARG A 49 -5.52 3.29 -8.36
N PRO A 50 -4.91 3.52 -7.18
CA PRO A 50 -4.11 2.49 -6.49
C PRO A 50 -4.83 1.14 -6.36
N ARG A 51 -6.13 1.14 -6.09
CA ARG A 51 -6.96 -0.07 -5.95
C ARG A 51 -7.10 -0.88 -7.24
N ASP A 52 -7.04 -0.22 -8.39
CA ASP A 52 -7.26 -0.88 -9.68
C ASP A 52 -5.96 -1.49 -10.25
N ILE A 53 -4.80 -1.05 -9.76
CA ILE A 53 -3.48 -1.43 -10.30
C ILE A 53 -3.26 -2.94 -10.24
N ALA A 54 -3.55 -3.56 -9.09
CA ALA A 54 -3.34 -4.99 -8.93
C ALA A 54 -4.21 -5.82 -9.89
N VAL A 55 -5.42 -5.34 -10.21
CA VAL A 55 -6.33 -5.99 -11.17
C VAL A 55 -5.75 -5.94 -12.58
N TYR A 56 -5.26 -4.78 -13.04
CA TYR A 56 -4.67 -4.65 -14.38
C TYR A 56 -3.38 -5.45 -14.54
N VAL A 57 -2.55 -5.53 -13.50
CA VAL A 57 -1.34 -6.34 -13.52
C VAL A 57 -1.68 -7.83 -13.47
N GLY A 58 -2.60 -8.24 -12.60
CA GLY A 58 -3.02 -9.64 -12.47
C GLY A 58 -3.69 -10.19 -13.73
N SER A 59 -4.48 -9.36 -14.45
CA SER A 59 -5.08 -9.73 -15.74
C SER A 59 -4.07 -9.84 -16.89
N GLY A 60 -2.88 -9.23 -16.73
CA GLY A 60 -1.82 -9.21 -17.73
C GLY A 60 -1.92 -8.07 -18.75
N GLU A 61 -2.79 -7.09 -18.50
CA GLU A 61 -2.88 -5.88 -19.32
C GLU A 61 -1.68 -4.95 -19.11
N LEU A 62 -1.06 -5.01 -17.94
CA LEU A 62 0.16 -4.29 -17.60
C LEU A 62 1.20 -5.27 -17.04
N GLU A 63 2.46 -5.05 -17.36
CA GLU A 63 3.54 -5.94 -16.96
C GLU A 63 3.90 -5.78 -15.48
N ALA A 64 3.76 -4.56 -14.94
CA ALA A 64 4.06 -4.26 -13.53
C ALA A 64 3.26 -3.06 -13.03
N GLY A 65 3.30 -2.81 -11.72
CA GLY A 65 2.69 -1.62 -11.13
C GLY A 65 3.20 -1.34 -9.72
N ILE A 66 3.03 -0.09 -9.30
CA ILE A 66 3.26 0.34 -7.91
C ILE A 66 1.90 0.45 -7.22
N THR A 67 1.73 -0.23 -6.08
CA THR A 67 0.50 -0.18 -5.28
C THR A 67 0.80 -0.41 -3.80
N GLY A 68 -0.21 -0.43 -2.93
CA GLY A 68 -0.07 -0.83 -1.52
C GLY A 68 -0.15 -2.36 -1.37
N ARG A 69 0.62 -2.93 -0.44
CA ARG A 69 0.52 -4.37 -0.10
C ARG A 69 -0.88 -4.75 0.36
N ASP A 70 -1.54 -3.88 1.12
CA ASP A 70 -2.94 -4.01 1.53
C ASP A 70 -3.90 -4.10 0.33
N LEU A 71 -3.69 -3.26 -0.69
CA LEU A 71 -4.50 -3.26 -1.90
C LEU A 71 -4.27 -4.50 -2.76
N LEU A 72 -3.04 -5.00 -2.83
CA LEU A 72 -2.73 -6.26 -3.51
C LEU A 72 -3.49 -7.42 -2.85
N ILE A 73 -3.42 -7.54 -1.53
CA ILE A 73 -4.09 -8.62 -0.79
C ILE A 73 -5.61 -8.49 -0.89
N ASP A 74 -6.15 -7.26 -0.73
CA ASP A 74 -7.60 -7.01 -0.82
C ASP A 74 -8.18 -7.37 -2.19
N SER A 75 -7.42 -7.15 -3.26
CA SER A 75 -7.86 -7.42 -4.63
C SER A 75 -7.94 -8.90 -4.97
N ALA A 76 -7.22 -9.77 -4.24
CA ALA A 76 -6.99 -11.17 -4.59
C ALA A 76 -6.51 -11.38 -6.05
N ALA A 77 -5.86 -10.38 -6.65
CA ALA A 77 -5.37 -10.44 -8.01
C ALA A 77 -4.20 -11.42 -8.15
N GLU A 78 -4.08 -12.02 -9.35
CA GLU A 78 -3.00 -12.93 -9.69
C GLU A 78 -1.68 -12.18 -9.96
N ALA A 79 -1.19 -11.50 -8.92
CA ALA A 79 0.05 -10.72 -8.95
C ALA A 79 0.91 -11.00 -7.71
N ASP A 80 2.23 -10.91 -7.89
CA ASP A 80 3.22 -11.10 -6.83
C ASP A 80 3.91 -9.78 -6.50
N GLU A 81 4.19 -9.54 -5.23
CA GLU A 81 5.12 -8.51 -4.77
C GLU A 81 6.54 -8.90 -5.17
N ILE A 82 7.28 -7.97 -5.80
CA ILE A 82 8.66 -8.19 -6.25
C ILE A 82 9.66 -7.20 -5.67
N LEU A 83 9.21 -6.08 -5.10
CA LEU A 83 10.06 -5.10 -4.44
C LEU A 83 9.26 -4.26 -3.44
N SER A 84 9.76 -4.10 -2.23
CA SER A 84 9.32 -3.12 -1.25
C SER A 84 9.98 -1.76 -1.53
N LEU A 85 9.22 -0.66 -1.43
CA LEU A 85 9.68 0.68 -1.80
C LEU A 85 9.99 1.59 -0.60
N ASP A 86 9.77 1.10 0.63
CA ASP A 86 10.15 1.77 1.87
C ASP A 86 9.45 3.13 2.10
N PHE A 87 8.22 3.29 1.55
CA PHE A 87 7.37 4.46 1.80
C PHE A 87 5.89 4.07 1.88
N GLY A 88 5.06 4.99 2.37
CA GLY A 88 3.62 4.77 2.52
C GLY A 88 3.28 3.75 3.60
N GLY A 89 4.18 3.55 4.57
CA GLY A 89 4.02 2.60 5.65
C GLY A 89 2.76 2.85 6.47
N SER A 90 2.00 1.79 6.74
CA SER A 90 0.78 1.81 7.55
C SER A 90 0.52 0.45 8.18
N THR A 91 -0.38 0.41 9.16
CA THR A 91 -0.87 -0.86 9.72
C THR A 91 -2.36 -0.99 9.48
N PHE A 92 -2.82 -2.17 9.16
CA PHE A 92 -4.23 -2.48 9.09
C PHE A 92 -4.68 -3.09 10.42
N ARG A 93 -5.72 -2.52 11.07
CA ARG A 93 -6.09 -2.84 12.45
C ARG A 93 -7.58 -2.98 12.62
N PHE A 94 -7.99 -3.81 13.58
CA PHE A 94 -9.34 -3.78 14.13
C PHE A 94 -9.48 -2.66 15.16
N ALA A 95 -10.65 -2.00 15.16
CA ALA A 95 -11.04 -1.06 16.21
C ALA A 95 -12.55 -1.19 16.52
N ALA A 96 -12.90 -0.96 17.77
CA ALA A 96 -14.27 -1.09 18.27
C ALA A 96 -14.54 -0.04 19.36
N PRO A 97 -15.81 0.13 19.83
CA PRO A 97 -16.13 1.07 20.91
C PRO A 97 -15.22 0.94 22.11
N ALA A 98 -14.75 2.08 22.63
CA ALA A 98 -13.77 2.13 23.71
C ALA A 98 -14.39 1.86 25.11
N ASP A 99 -15.71 1.67 25.20
CA ASP A 99 -16.48 1.45 26.41
C ASP A 99 -16.28 0.07 27.05
N LYS A 100 -15.70 -0.87 26.30
CA LYS A 100 -15.34 -2.19 26.79
C LYS A 100 -14.02 -2.68 26.19
N ASP A 101 -13.44 -3.70 26.81
CA ASP A 101 -12.29 -4.39 26.24
C ASP A 101 -12.78 -5.44 25.21
N TRP A 102 -12.12 -5.42 24.03
CA TRP A 102 -12.37 -6.32 22.93
C TRP A 102 -11.18 -7.26 22.72
N SER A 103 -11.49 -8.51 22.45
CA SER A 103 -10.55 -9.51 21.95
C SER A 103 -10.87 -9.84 20.49
N ILE A 104 -9.95 -10.51 19.80
CA ILE A 104 -10.17 -10.91 18.42
C ILE A 104 -11.34 -11.91 18.29
N GLN A 105 -11.58 -12.74 19.31
CA GLN A 105 -12.67 -13.72 19.36
C GLN A 105 -14.04 -13.05 19.46
N ASP A 106 -14.12 -11.85 20.01
CA ASP A 106 -15.39 -11.11 20.13
C ASP A 106 -15.93 -10.64 18.77
N ILE A 107 -15.13 -10.74 17.70
CA ILE A 107 -15.55 -10.43 16.33
C ILE A 107 -16.51 -11.50 15.79
N ALA A 108 -16.51 -12.72 16.37
CA ALA A 108 -17.37 -13.79 15.91
C ALA A 108 -18.86 -13.38 15.91
N GLY A 109 -19.51 -13.52 14.75
CA GLY A 109 -20.91 -13.13 14.54
C GLY A 109 -21.19 -11.63 14.50
N LYS A 110 -20.17 -10.76 14.56
CA LYS A 110 -20.32 -9.30 14.50
C LYS A 110 -20.29 -8.79 13.06
N ARG A 111 -20.77 -7.54 12.88
CA ARG A 111 -20.66 -6.79 11.65
C ARG A 111 -19.35 -6.01 11.68
N VAL A 112 -18.49 -6.25 10.70
CA VAL A 112 -17.18 -5.59 10.55
C VAL A 112 -17.23 -4.67 9.33
N ALA A 113 -17.19 -3.35 9.54
CA ALA A 113 -17.13 -2.38 8.46
C ALA A 113 -15.68 -2.18 8.00
N THR A 114 -15.48 -2.14 6.69
CA THR A 114 -14.16 -1.96 6.08
C THR A 114 -14.26 -1.47 4.62
N ALA A 115 -13.23 -0.76 4.18
CA ALA A 115 -13.01 -0.48 2.75
C ALA A 115 -12.21 -1.60 2.05
N TYR A 116 -11.76 -2.62 2.80
CA TYR A 116 -10.90 -3.71 2.33
C TYR A 116 -11.52 -5.08 2.67
N PRO A 117 -12.66 -5.44 2.04
CA PRO A 117 -13.40 -6.65 2.39
C PRO A 117 -12.58 -7.94 2.18
N GLY A 118 -11.83 -8.05 1.07
CA GLY A 118 -11.04 -9.23 0.76
C GLY A 118 -9.90 -9.46 1.76
N LEU A 119 -9.22 -8.39 2.18
CA LEU A 119 -8.17 -8.46 3.20
C LEU A 119 -8.74 -8.93 4.55
N VAL A 120 -9.89 -8.38 4.97
CA VAL A 120 -10.53 -8.73 6.25
C VAL A 120 -11.06 -10.17 6.22
N GLU A 121 -11.72 -10.58 5.14
CA GLU A 121 -12.20 -11.95 4.95
C GLU A 121 -11.05 -12.95 5.03
N HIS A 122 -9.95 -12.68 4.32
CA HIS A 122 -8.76 -13.53 4.35
C HIS A 122 -8.17 -13.65 5.77
N SER A 123 -8.04 -12.53 6.48
CA SER A 123 -7.51 -12.51 7.85
C SER A 123 -8.40 -13.28 8.84
N LEU A 124 -9.70 -13.04 8.82
CA LEU A 124 -10.65 -13.71 9.71
C LEU A 124 -10.76 -15.22 9.41
N ALA A 125 -10.70 -15.60 8.13
CA ALA A 125 -10.69 -17.00 7.72
C ALA A 125 -9.45 -17.75 8.26
N ALA A 126 -8.27 -17.12 8.22
CA ALA A 126 -7.04 -17.68 8.78
C ALA A 126 -7.13 -17.90 10.30
N LEU A 127 -7.94 -17.11 11.00
CA LEU A 127 -8.19 -17.23 12.44
C LEU A 127 -9.40 -18.15 12.76
N GLY A 128 -10.09 -18.68 11.76
CA GLY A 128 -11.31 -19.48 11.93
C GLY A 128 -12.51 -18.68 12.43
N ILE A 129 -12.51 -17.35 12.31
CA ILE A 129 -13.55 -16.46 12.79
C ILE A 129 -14.51 -16.13 11.67
N LYS A 130 -15.81 -16.28 11.90
CA LYS A 130 -16.88 -15.89 10.97
C LYS A 130 -17.51 -14.58 11.43
N ALA A 131 -17.52 -13.56 10.58
CA ALA A 131 -18.15 -12.26 10.80
C ALA A 131 -18.91 -11.83 9.54
N GLN A 132 -19.81 -10.86 9.69
CA GLN A 132 -20.49 -10.23 8.57
C GLN A 132 -19.69 -9.02 8.10
N ILE A 133 -19.14 -9.07 6.90
CA ILE A 133 -18.40 -7.94 6.35
C ILE A 133 -19.37 -6.92 5.74
N VAL A 134 -19.21 -5.67 6.17
CA VAL A 134 -19.95 -4.51 5.64
C VAL A 134 -18.97 -3.64 4.87
N ARG A 135 -19.06 -3.68 3.54
CA ARG A 135 -18.20 -2.87 2.68
C ARG A 135 -18.62 -1.41 2.71
N LEU A 136 -17.67 -0.52 2.98
CA LEU A 136 -17.82 0.93 2.90
C LEU A 136 -16.63 1.53 2.14
N ASP A 137 -16.87 2.52 1.28
CA ASP A 137 -15.81 3.14 0.47
C ASP A 137 -15.14 4.36 1.15
N GLY A 138 -15.50 4.68 2.39
CA GLY A 138 -14.92 5.76 3.20
C GLY A 138 -15.69 6.01 4.49
N ALA A 139 -15.16 6.86 5.36
CA ALA A 139 -15.72 7.21 6.67
C ALA A 139 -16.14 5.98 7.51
N VAL A 140 -15.30 4.93 7.43
CA VAL A 140 -15.58 3.63 8.06
C VAL A 140 -15.76 3.78 9.57
N GLU A 141 -15.02 4.68 10.21
CA GLU A 141 -15.09 4.98 11.64
C GLU A 141 -16.48 5.49 12.10
N SER A 142 -17.23 6.09 11.20
CA SER A 142 -18.59 6.58 11.52
C SER A 142 -19.64 5.48 11.57
N SER A 143 -19.36 4.31 10.98
CA SER A 143 -20.31 3.20 10.83
C SER A 143 -20.78 2.63 12.15
N VAL A 144 -19.89 2.60 13.16
CA VAL A 144 -20.22 2.10 14.51
C VAL A 144 -21.20 3.02 15.20
N ARG A 145 -20.96 4.33 15.16
CA ARG A 145 -21.86 5.33 15.75
C ARG A 145 -23.23 5.35 15.09
N LEU A 146 -23.28 5.05 13.79
CA LEU A 146 -24.53 4.96 13.01
C LEU A 146 -25.25 3.61 13.18
N GLY A 147 -24.67 2.67 13.94
CA GLY A 147 -25.25 1.33 14.15
C GLY A 147 -25.20 0.42 12.92
N VAL A 148 -24.37 0.74 11.92
CA VAL A 148 -24.18 -0.05 10.71
C VAL A 148 -23.26 -1.24 10.97
N ALA A 149 -22.24 -1.07 11.82
CA ALA A 149 -21.29 -2.09 12.21
C ALA A 149 -21.03 -2.08 13.72
N ASP A 150 -20.46 -3.17 14.21
CA ASP A 150 -20.09 -3.36 15.61
C ASP A 150 -18.58 -3.14 15.80
N VAL A 151 -17.80 -3.43 14.77
CA VAL A 151 -16.34 -3.34 14.70
C VAL A 151 -15.97 -2.74 13.37
N ILE A 152 -14.82 -2.09 13.28
CA ILE A 152 -14.23 -1.68 12.01
C ILE A 152 -12.87 -2.34 11.81
N ALA A 153 -12.48 -2.47 10.54
CA ALA A 153 -11.12 -2.82 10.15
C ALA A 153 -10.65 -1.83 9.09
N ASP A 154 -9.57 -1.09 9.37
CA ASP A 154 -9.11 -0.02 8.49
C ASP A 154 -7.61 0.23 8.63
N VAL A 155 -7.08 1.01 7.69
CA VAL A 155 -5.70 1.51 7.69
C VAL A 155 -5.51 2.51 8.81
N VAL A 156 -4.51 2.28 9.64
CA VAL A 156 -4.18 3.15 10.78
C VAL A 156 -2.73 3.61 10.66
N SER A 157 -2.54 4.92 10.62
CA SER A 157 -1.21 5.54 10.77
C SER A 157 -1.00 6.06 12.21
N THR A 158 -1.81 7.00 12.67
CA THR A 158 -1.71 7.59 14.02
C THR A 158 -2.84 7.20 14.98
N GLY A 159 -3.93 6.69 14.45
CA GLY A 159 -5.15 6.35 15.21
C GLY A 159 -5.93 7.54 15.76
N ASN A 160 -5.60 8.79 15.39
CA ASN A 160 -6.29 9.98 15.88
C ASN A 160 -7.76 10.00 15.48
N THR A 161 -8.08 9.68 14.23
CA THR A 161 -9.44 9.63 13.70
C THR A 161 -10.31 8.64 14.48
N LEU A 162 -9.74 7.46 14.78
CA LEU A 162 -10.42 6.42 15.56
C LEU A 162 -10.73 6.90 16.98
N ARG A 163 -9.76 7.53 17.66
CA ARG A 163 -9.98 8.08 19.01
C ARG A 163 -11.06 9.16 19.02
N GLN A 164 -11.09 10.04 18.01
CA GLN A 164 -12.14 11.06 17.87
C GLN A 164 -13.53 10.45 17.64
N ALA A 165 -13.59 9.29 17.00
CA ALA A 165 -14.82 8.53 16.81
C ALA A 165 -15.21 7.68 18.03
N GLY A 166 -14.45 7.73 19.15
CA GLY A 166 -14.68 6.92 20.34
C GLY A 166 -14.32 5.44 20.19
N LEU A 167 -13.44 5.13 19.25
CA LEU A 167 -12.98 3.77 18.97
C LEU A 167 -11.57 3.53 19.54
N LYS A 168 -11.33 2.31 20.00
CA LYS A 168 -10.05 1.80 20.49
C LYS A 168 -9.57 0.66 19.60
N ILE A 169 -8.31 0.69 19.21
CA ILE A 169 -7.65 -0.40 18.50
C ILE A 169 -7.48 -1.58 19.47
N PHE A 170 -7.68 -2.80 18.98
CA PHE A 170 -7.46 -4.03 19.73
C PHE A 170 -6.81 -5.12 18.86
N GLY A 171 -6.26 -6.12 19.51
CA GLY A 171 -5.55 -7.22 18.87
C GLY A 171 -4.25 -6.79 18.18
N GLU A 172 -3.57 -7.76 17.56
CA GLU A 172 -2.37 -7.54 16.77
C GLU A 172 -2.69 -6.88 15.42
N PRO A 173 -1.72 -6.25 14.75
CA PRO A 173 -1.91 -5.77 13.39
C PRO A 173 -2.36 -6.90 12.46
N ILE A 174 -3.41 -6.65 11.68
CA ILE A 174 -3.86 -7.57 10.62
C ILE A 174 -2.80 -7.66 9.52
N LEU A 175 -2.22 -6.49 9.19
CA LEU A 175 -1.21 -6.35 8.15
C LEU A 175 -0.34 -5.12 8.43
N THR A 176 0.96 -5.24 8.14
CA THR A 176 1.85 -4.08 7.93
C THR A 176 1.99 -3.88 6.43
N SER A 177 1.54 -2.74 5.94
CA SER A 177 1.50 -2.38 4.53
C SER A 177 2.46 -1.23 4.23
N GLU A 178 2.95 -1.23 3.00
CA GLU A 178 3.75 -0.17 2.40
C GLU A 178 3.58 -0.20 0.87
N ALA A 179 4.15 0.78 0.18
CA ALA A 179 4.23 0.77 -1.27
C ALA A 179 5.13 -0.36 -1.77
N ILE A 180 4.65 -1.08 -2.76
CA ILE A 180 5.35 -2.22 -3.36
C ILE A 180 5.30 -2.15 -4.88
N VAL A 181 6.27 -2.77 -5.55
CA VAL A 181 6.18 -3.11 -6.97
C VAL A 181 5.61 -4.50 -7.10
N ILE A 182 4.65 -4.64 -7.98
CA ILE A 182 4.01 -5.93 -8.29
C ILE A 182 4.18 -6.29 -9.75
N LYS A 183 4.19 -7.58 -10.07
CA LYS A 183 4.09 -8.14 -11.41
C LYS A 183 3.04 -9.23 -11.48
N ARG A 184 2.64 -9.62 -12.69
CA ARG A 184 1.76 -10.78 -12.87
C ARG A 184 2.42 -12.04 -12.33
N LYS A 185 1.64 -12.84 -11.60
CA LYS A 185 2.06 -14.12 -11.04
C LYS A 185 2.48 -15.11 -12.12
N ASN A 186 3.45 -15.96 -11.81
CA ASN A 186 3.93 -17.01 -12.69
C ASN A 186 4.39 -16.56 -14.08
N THR A 187 4.78 -15.28 -14.26
CA THR A 187 5.36 -14.78 -15.51
C THR A 187 6.86 -14.53 -15.36
N PRO A 188 7.66 -14.71 -16.42
CA PRO A 188 9.07 -14.34 -16.39
C PRO A 188 9.21 -12.83 -16.15
N LEU A 189 10.39 -12.42 -15.70
CA LEU A 189 10.74 -11.02 -15.53
C LEU A 189 11.34 -10.48 -16.84
N PRO A 190 10.68 -9.55 -17.55
CA PRO A 190 11.26 -8.93 -18.74
C PRO A 190 12.53 -8.14 -18.39
N ALA A 191 13.49 -8.06 -19.31
CA ALA A 191 14.76 -7.36 -19.07
C ALA A 191 14.57 -5.89 -18.68
N GLU A 192 13.62 -5.20 -19.29
CA GLU A 192 13.27 -3.80 -18.96
C GLU A 192 12.72 -3.68 -17.53
N LEU A 193 11.96 -4.67 -17.07
CA LEU A 193 11.45 -4.67 -15.68
C LEU A 193 12.58 -4.98 -14.68
N GLU A 194 13.53 -5.85 -15.03
CA GLU A 194 14.72 -6.06 -14.19
C GLU A 194 15.55 -4.78 -14.03
N ILE A 195 15.71 -4.01 -15.10
CA ILE A 195 16.41 -2.72 -15.05
C ILE A 195 15.67 -1.75 -14.12
N LEU A 196 14.35 -1.66 -14.26
CA LEU A 196 13.52 -0.82 -13.38
C LEU A 196 13.70 -1.20 -11.90
N ILE A 197 13.59 -2.50 -11.59
CA ILE A 197 13.73 -3.01 -10.22
C ILE A 197 15.10 -2.64 -9.64
N ARG A 198 16.19 -2.87 -10.39
CA ARG A 198 17.55 -2.54 -9.93
C ARG A 198 17.73 -1.04 -9.66
N ARG A 199 17.18 -0.17 -10.52
CA ARG A 199 17.23 1.28 -10.34
C ARG A 199 16.43 1.71 -9.10
N LEU A 200 15.19 1.22 -8.94
CA LEU A 200 14.38 1.50 -7.76
C LEU A 200 15.05 1.00 -6.49
N GLN A 201 15.64 -0.20 -6.51
CA GLN A 201 16.38 -0.77 -5.39
C GLN A 201 17.59 0.07 -5.02
N GLY A 202 18.30 0.61 -6.03
CA GLY A 202 19.38 1.58 -5.84
C GLY A 202 18.92 2.86 -5.12
N VAL A 203 17.76 3.42 -5.52
CA VAL A 203 17.17 4.60 -4.88
C VAL A 203 16.75 4.29 -3.44
N VAL A 204 16.04 3.17 -3.21
CA VAL A 204 15.63 2.74 -1.85
C VAL A 204 16.86 2.59 -0.96
N THR A 205 17.92 1.96 -1.46
CA THR A 205 19.18 1.81 -0.72
C THR A 205 19.81 3.17 -0.42
N ALA A 206 19.94 4.05 -1.44
CA ALA A 206 20.55 5.36 -1.28
C ALA A 206 19.82 6.24 -0.24
N ARG A 207 18.49 6.15 -0.17
CA ARG A 207 17.69 6.90 0.81
C ARG A 207 17.91 6.49 2.27
N ARG A 208 18.49 5.30 2.51
CA ARG A 208 18.82 4.81 3.86
C ARG A 208 20.16 5.30 4.37
N TYR A 209 20.97 5.91 3.52
CA TYR A 209 22.31 6.40 3.86
C TYR A 209 22.39 7.90 3.72
N VAL A 210 23.18 8.53 4.58
CA VAL A 210 23.56 9.92 4.52
C VAL A 210 25.08 10.00 4.48
N LEU A 211 25.61 10.93 3.69
CA LEU A 211 27.01 11.30 3.78
C LEU A 211 27.15 12.28 4.95
N LEU A 212 27.95 11.89 5.96
CA LEU A 212 28.34 12.78 7.03
C LEU A 212 29.77 13.27 6.76
N ASP A 213 29.91 14.54 6.51
CA ASP A 213 31.20 15.23 6.35
C ASP A 213 31.36 16.22 7.50
N TYR A 214 32.53 16.20 8.15
CA TYR A 214 32.81 17.08 9.29
C TYR A 214 34.31 17.37 9.41
N ASP A 215 34.64 18.60 9.80
CA ASP A 215 36.01 18.99 10.10
C ASP A 215 36.36 18.69 11.57
N ILE A 216 37.52 18.08 11.77
CA ILE A 216 38.07 17.88 13.10
C ILE A 216 39.50 18.42 13.18
N PRO A 217 39.94 18.92 14.33
CA PRO A 217 41.36 19.26 14.55
C PRO A 217 42.28 18.08 14.27
N LYS A 218 43.38 18.30 13.57
CA LYS A 218 44.32 17.26 13.14
C LYS A 218 44.85 16.40 14.29
N ASN A 219 44.90 16.93 15.49
CA ASN A 219 45.34 16.21 16.70
C ASN A 219 44.27 15.27 17.27
N LEU A 220 43.08 15.20 16.71
CA LEU A 220 41.99 14.28 17.07
C LEU A 220 41.76 13.19 16.00
N VAL A 221 42.61 13.15 14.98
CA VAL A 221 42.64 12.07 13.98
C VAL A 221 43.67 11.05 14.43
N ASP A 222 43.22 9.86 14.85
CA ASP A 222 44.10 8.71 15.14
C ASP A 222 44.57 8.02 13.86
#